data_9449f679eda338595eabd36992fc5dfa
#
_entry.id   9449f679eda338595eabd36992fc5dfa
#
_cell.length_a   1.000
_cell.length_b   1.000
_cell.length_c   1.000
_cell.angle_alpha   90.00
_cell.angle_beta   90.00
_cell.angle_gamma   90.00
#
_symmetry.space_group_name_H-M   'P 1'
#
loop_
_entity.id
_entity.type
_entity.pdbx_description
1 polymer ?
#
loop_
_entity_poly.entity_id
_entity_poly.type
_entity_poly.pdbx_seq_one_letter_code
_entity_poly.pdbx_strand_id
1 'polypeptide(L)'
;VVCSEVLEHIPDDLGAMRELARVLRPGGTMAITIPRFGPELVNWALSDEYHMVPGGHVRIYRRRVIECRLTSTGLTVTGHHYAHGLHSPYWWLKCLVGTTNDSHWAVKLYHRLLVWDIMKGPKTTRYAEKVLSPLMGKSLIIYLRKPENS
;
A
#
# COMPACT_ATOMS: atom_id res chain seq x y z
N VAL A 1 -15.57 2.23 6.15
CA VAL A 1 -15.16 1.36 5.03
C VAL A 1 -13.65 1.25 5.01
N VAL A 2 -13.12 0.08 4.66
CA VAL A 2 -11.69 -0.14 4.41
C VAL A 2 -11.53 -0.73 3.02
N CYS A 3 -10.63 -0.16 2.22
CA CYS A 3 -10.24 -0.65 0.90
C CYS A 3 -8.71 -0.72 0.89
N SER A 4 -8.16 -1.94 0.92
CA SER A 4 -6.72 -2.15 1.12
C SER A 4 -6.13 -2.90 -0.05
N GLU A 5 -5.13 -2.28 -0.72
CA GLU A 5 -4.37 -2.86 -1.82
C GLU A 5 -5.32 -3.41 -2.93
N VAL A 6 -6.21 -2.55 -3.45
CA VAL A 6 -7.23 -2.93 -4.45
C VAL A 6 -7.22 -1.97 -5.66
N LEU A 7 -7.16 -0.66 -5.43
CA LEU A 7 -7.35 0.34 -6.49
C LEU A 7 -6.26 0.30 -7.58
N GLU A 8 -5.06 -0.14 -7.22
CA GLU A 8 -3.94 -0.32 -8.14
C GLU A 8 -4.16 -1.44 -9.16
N HIS A 9 -5.09 -2.36 -8.89
CA HIS A 9 -5.43 -3.48 -9.76
C HIS A 9 -6.65 -3.21 -10.66
N ILE A 10 -7.45 -2.19 -10.35
CA ILE A 10 -8.71 -1.91 -11.07
C ILE A 10 -8.45 -0.95 -12.23
N PRO A 11 -8.72 -1.33 -13.50
CA PRO A 11 -8.58 -0.42 -14.65
C PRO A 11 -9.42 0.85 -14.52
N ASP A 12 -10.70 0.76 -14.17
CA ASP A 12 -11.59 1.89 -13.84
C ASP A 12 -11.56 2.21 -12.35
N ASP A 13 -10.45 2.75 -11.88
CA ASP A 13 -10.27 3.14 -10.48
C ASP A 13 -11.21 4.28 -10.05
N LEU A 14 -11.54 5.19 -10.96
CA LEU A 14 -12.44 6.30 -10.67
C LEU A 14 -13.87 5.81 -10.46
N GLY A 15 -14.33 4.85 -11.23
CA GLY A 15 -15.61 4.16 -11.03
C GLY A 15 -15.65 3.46 -9.67
N ALA A 16 -14.58 2.72 -9.33
CA ALA A 16 -14.45 2.08 -8.03
C ALA A 16 -14.45 3.10 -6.87
N MET A 17 -13.73 4.22 -6.99
CA MET A 17 -13.72 5.28 -5.97
C MET A 17 -15.10 5.93 -5.79
N ARG A 18 -15.85 6.16 -6.89
CA ARG A 18 -17.24 6.68 -6.82
C ARG A 18 -18.14 5.70 -6.08
N GLU A 19 -18.02 4.41 -6.36
CA GLU A 19 -18.81 3.37 -5.70
C GLU A 19 -18.48 3.25 -4.21
N LEU A 20 -17.21 3.30 -3.84
CA LEU A 20 -16.78 3.38 -2.45
C LEU A 20 -17.37 4.61 -1.74
N ALA A 21 -17.36 5.77 -2.39
CA ALA A 21 -17.97 6.99 -1.85
C ALA A 21 -19.50 6.86 -1.74
N ARG A 22 -20.16 6.21 -2.71
CA ARG A 22 -21.60 5.98 -2.71
C ARG A 22 -22.05 5.14 -1.51
N VAL A 23 -21.37 4.02 -1.26
CA VAL A 23 -21.75 3.09 -0.17
C VAL A 23 -21.38 3.61 1.23
N LEU A 24 -20.50 4.61 1.31
CA LEU A 24 -20.17 5.24 2.57
C LEU A 24 -21.32 6.14 3.03
N ARG A 25 -21.83 5.91 4.24
CA ARG A 25 -22.89 6.77 4.83
C ARG A 25 -22.39 8.20 5.04
N PRO A 26 -23.26 9.24 4.97
CA PRO A 26 -22.92 10.59 5.39
C PRO A 26 -22.27 10.61 6.78
N GLY A 27 -21.25 11.45 6.97
CA GLY A 27 -20.44 11.48 8.20
C GLY A 27 -19.50 10.27 8.40
N GLY A 28 -19.61 9.24 7.55
CA GLY A 28 -18.80 8.03 7.65
C GLY A 28 -17.32 8.24 7.32
N THR A 29 -16.48 7.33 7.78
CA THR A 29 -15.04 7.33 7.55
C THR A 29 -14.60 6.17 6.68
N MET A 30 -13.54 6.38 5.91
CA MET A 30 -12.93 5.40 5.02
C MET A 30 -11.42 5.42 5.18
N ALA A 31 -10.79 4.24 5.12
CA ALA A 31 -9.34 4.10 4.97
C ALA A 31 -9.05 3.40 3.65
N ILE A 32 -8.16 3.99 2.86
CA ILE A 32 -7.66 3.42 1.61
C ILE A 32 -6.17 3.17 1.76
N THR A 33 -5.74 1.96 1.44
CA THR A 33 -4.32 1.58 1.42
C THR A 33 -3.93 1.24 -0.02
N ILE A 34 -2.80 1.76 -0.46
CA ILE A 34 -2.21 1.49 -1.77
C ILE A 34 -0.69 1.38 -1.64
N PRO A 35 0.00 0.74 -2.59
CA PRO A 35 1.46 0.77 -2.66
C PRO A 35 1.98 2.21 -2.74
N ARG A 36 3.01 2.51 -1.95
CA ARG A 36 3.66 3.82 -1.98
C ARG A 36 4.52 3.95 -3.25
N PHE A 37 4.43 5.09 -3.92
CA PHE A 37 5.07 5.37 -5.20
C PHE A 37 6.57 5.04 -5.24
N GLY A 38 7.37 5.52 -4.29
CA GLY A 38 8.83 5.34 -4.32
C GLY A 38 9.28 3.88 -4.18
N PRO A 39 8.92 3.18 -3.09
CA PRO A 39 9.24 1.77 -2.93
C PRO A 39 8.72 0.88 -4.06
N GLU A 40 7.53 1.18 -4.60
CA GLU A 40 6.95 0.43 -5.69
C GLU A 40 7.68 0.67 -7.01
N LEU A 41 8.13 1.91 -7.27
CA LEU A 41 8.96 2.22 -8.42
C LEU A 41 10.28 1.45 -8.40
N VAL A 42 10.87 1.24 -7.22
CA VAL A 42 12.07 0.40 -7.05
C VAL A 42 11.77 -1.05 -7.42
N ASN A 43 10.63 -1.61 -6.98
CA ASN A 43 10.23 -2.97 -7.38
C ASN A 43 10.13 -3.09 -8.91
N TRP A 44 9.49 -2.13 -9.57
CA TRP A 44 9.34 -2.12 -11.03
C TRP A 44 10.68 -1.96 -11.76
N ALA A 45 11.61 -1.20 -11.21
CA ALA A 45 12.95 -1.04 -11.76
C ALA A 45 13.84 -2.28 -11.57
N LEU A 46 13.58 -3.07 -10.52
CA LEU A 46 14.37 -4.27 -10.20
C LEU A 46 13.87 -5.53 -10.91
N SER A 47 12.58 -5.61 -11.26
CA SER A 47 12.00 -6.83 -11.84
C SER A 47 10.78 -6.53 -12.68
N ASP A 48 10.87 -6.83 -13.97
CA ASP A 48 9.73 -6.80 -14.90
C ASP A 48 8.69 -7.86 -14.52
N GLU A 49 9.14 -9.03 -14.05
CA GLU A 49 8.26 -10.11 -13.59
C GLU A 49 7.33 -9.66 -12.45
N TYR A 50 7.75 -8.69 -11.63
CA TYR A 50 6.97 -8.23 -10.48
C TYR A 50 5.65 -7.56 -10.89
N HIS A 51 5.62 -6.81 -11.98
CA HIS A 51 4.44 -6.05 -12.40
C HIS A 51 3.76 -6.59 -13.66
N MET A 52 4.46 -7.43 -14.47
CA MET A 52 3.90 -7.99 -15.71
C MET A 52 3.07 -9.26 -15.50
N VAL A 53 2.91 -9.73 -14.26
CA VAL A 53 2.07 -10.90 -13.96
C VAL A 53 0.58 -10.58 -14.14
N PRO A 54 -0.24 -11.56 -14.61
CA PRO A 54 -1.70 -11.38 -14.63
C PRO A 54 -2.24 -11.03 -13.24
N GLY A 55 -3.02 -9.93 -13.15
CA GLY A 55 -3.51 -9.41 -11.87
C GLY A 55 -2.51 -8.57 -11.10
N GLY A 56 -1.34 -8.26 -11.66
CA GLY A 56 -0.37 -7.31 -11.11
C GLY A 56 -0.88 -5.88 -11.04
N HIS A 57 -0.05 -4.98 -10.54
CA HIS A 57 -0.40 -3.56 -10.43
C HIS A 57 -0.48 -2.92 -11.82
N VAL A 58 -1.66 -2.45 -12.22
CA VAL A 58 -1.83 -1.76 -13.51
C VAL A 58 -1.36 -0.31 -13.45
N ARG A 59 -1.11 0.22 -12.22
CA ARG A 59 -0.60 1.58 -12.01
C ARG A 59 0.07 1.77 -10.66
N ILE A 60 0.93 2.80 -10.60
CA ILE A 60 1.50 3.30 -9.35
C ILE A 60 0.94 4.71 -9.10
N TYR A 61 0.43 4.97 -7.90
CA TYR A 61 -0.13 6.27 -7.54
C TYR A 61 0.91 7.18 -6.89
N ARG A 62 1.02 8.41 -7.39
CA ARG A 62 1.57 9.51 -6.59
C ARG A 62 0.50 9.98 -5.61
N ARG A 63 0.85 10.22 -4.36
CA ARG A 63 -0.08 10.61 -3.30
C ARG A 63 -1.04 11.72 -3.72
N ARG A 64 -0.54 12.82 -4.26
CA ARG A 64 -1.38 13.95 -4.71
C ARG A 64 -2.41 13.56 -5.76
N VAL A 65 -2.06 12.64 -6.65
CA VAL A 65 -2.96 12.20 -7.73
C VAL A 65 -4.13 11.41 -7.15
N ILE A 66 -3.87 10.44 -6.28
CA ILE A 66 -4.95 9.66 -5.69
C ILE A 66 -5.80 10.49 -4.72
N GLU A 67 -5.20 11.37 -3.92
CA GLU A 67 -5.95 12.31 -3.07
C GLU A 67 -6.90 13.19 -3.90
N CYS A 68 -6.43 13.73 -5.05
CA CYS A 68 -7.26 14.51 -5.96
C CYS A 68 -8.42 13.68 -6.56
N ARG A 69 -8.16 12.44 -6.96
CA ARG A 69 -9.20 11.54 -7.48
C ARG A 69 -10.25 11.21 -6.40
N LEU A 70 -9.82 10.91 -5.20
CA LEU A 70 -10.72 10.62 -4.06
C LEU A 70 -11.56 11.84 -3.68
N THR A 71 -10.97 13.03 -3.64
CA THR A 71 -11.71 14.26 -3.34
C THR A 71 -12.70 14.63 -4.44
N SER A 72 -12.41 14.28 -5.71
CA SER A 72 -13.38 14.49 -6.81
C SER A 72 -14.65 13.65 -6.68
N THR A 73 -14.66 12.62 -5.80
CA THR A 73 -15.86 11.83 -5.49
C THR A 73 -16.70 12.39 -4.33
N GLY A 74 -16.37 13.60 -3.85
CA GLY A 74 -17.07 14.24 -2.73
C GLY A 74 -16.55 13.86 -1.34
N LEU A 75 -15.46 13.10 -1.27
CA LEU A 75 -14.82 12.75 0.01
C LEU A 75 -13.80 13.82 0.43
N THR A 76 -13.61 13.98 1.73
CA THR A 76 -12.59 14.87 2.30
C THR A 76 -11.45 14.04 2.89
N VAL A 77 -10.21 14.32 2.49
CA VAL A 77 -9.01 13.72 3.09
C VAL A 77 -8.81 14.32 4.48
N THR A 78 -8.75 13.46 5.49
CA THR A 78 -8.55 13.87 6.91
C THR A 78 -7.12 13.62 7.39
N GLY A 79 -6.36 12.81 6.68
CA GLY A 79 -4.96 12.54 7.00
C GLY A 79 -4.39 11.39 6.18
N HIS A 80 -3.10 11.16 6.33
CA HIS A 80 -2.41 10.02 5.75
C HIS A 80 -1.19 9.63 6.59
N HIS A 81 -0.71 8.42 6.42
CA HIS A 81 0.59 7.97 6.90
C HIS A 81 1.16 6.86 6.01
N TYR A 82 2.42 6.53 6.25
CA TYR A 82 3.11 5.43 5.60
C TYR A 82 3.30 4.27 6.60
N ALA A 83 3.21 3.04 6.12
CA ALA A 83 3.37 1.84 6.93
C ALA A 83 4.20 0.77 6.21
N HIS A 84 4.53 -0.27 6.95
CA HIS A 84 5.23 -1.45 6.44
C HIS A 84 6.65 -1.13 5.94
N GLY A 85 7.42 -0.35 6.72
CA GLY A 85 8.81 0.01 6.40
C GLY A 85 9.74 -1.19 6.29
N LEU A 86 9.52 -2.23 7.10
CA LEU A 86 10.27 -3.49 7.01
C LEU A 86 9.91 -4.35 5.79
N HIS A 87 8.76 -4.09 5.15
CA HIS A 87 8.34 -4.90 3.99
C HIS A 87 9.01 -4.47 2.68
N SER A 88 9.36 -3.20 2.52
CA SER A 88 10.00 -2.73 1.29
C SER A 88 11.33 -3.43 0.98
N PRO A 89 12.29 -3.53 1.93
CA PRO A 89 13.54 -4.26 1.67
C PRO A 89 13.33 -5.75 1.38
N TYR A 90 12.30 -6.38 1.97
CA TYR A 90 11.93 -7.75 1.63
C TYR A 90 11.54 -7.90 0.17
N TRP A 91 10.67 -7.02 -0.33
CA TRP A 91 10.23 -7.07 -1.72
C TRP A 91 11.36 -6.70 -2.69
N TRP A 92 12.23 -5.76 -2.35
CA TRP A 92 13.43 -5.46 -3.15
C TRP A 92 14.35 -6.68 -3.24
N LEU A 93 14.56 -7.38 -2.12
CA LEU A 93 15.33 -8.63 -2.12
C LEU A 93 14.67 -9.69 -3.01
N LYS A 94 13.35 -9.85 -2.94
CA LYS A 94 12.58 -10.76 -3.81
C LYS A 94 12.77 -10.40 -5.29
N CYS A 95 12.69 -9.13 -5.64
CA CYS A 95 12.92 -8.67 -7.01
C CYS A 95 14.35 -8.96 -7.50
N LEU A 96 15.35 -8.82 -6.62
CA LEU A 96 16.76 -9.06 -6.97
C LEU A 96 17.10 -10.55 -7.18
N VAL A 97 16.50 -11.45 -6.40
CA VAL A 97 16.82 -12.89 -6.44
C VAL A 97 15.83 -13.71 -7.27
N GLY A 98 14.80 -13.05 -7.85
CA GLY A 98 13.68 -13.66 -8.55
C GLY A 98 12.42 -13.72 -7.69
N THR A 99 11.32 -13.15 -8.20
CA THR A 99 10.05 -12.98 -7.47
C THR A 99 9.43 -14.29 -7.03
N THR A 100 9.70 -15.38 -7.76
CA THR A 100 9.22 -16.75 -7.48
C THR A 100 10.21 -17.59 -6.68
N ASN A 101 11.43 -17.08 -6.43
CA ASN A 101 12.50 -17.84 -5.74
C ASN A 101 12.36 -17.78 -4.21
N ASP A 102 11.32 -18.44 -3.70
CA ASP A 102 11.09 -18.56 -2.24
C ASP A 102 12.09 -19.48 -1.53
N SER A 103 12.86 -20.25 -2.30
CA SER A 103 13.88 -21.16 -1.74
C SER A 103 15.16 -20.45 -1.32
N HIS A 104 15.42 -19.24 -1.81
CA HIS A 104 16.63 -18.49 -1.50
C HIS A 104 16.77 -18.24 0.01
N TRP A 105 17.93 -18.54 0.57
CA TRP A 105 18.16 -18.51 2.02
C TRP A 105 17.89 -17.13 2.67
N ALA A 106 18.30 -16.05 1.99
CA ALA A 106 18.09 -14.69 2.49
C ALA A 106 16.60 -14.30 2.50
N VAL A 107 15.83 -14.72 1.48
CA VAL A 107 14.38 -14.52 1.44
C VAL A 107 13.70 -15.26 2.58
N LYS A 108 14.07 -16.54 2.80
CA LYS A 108 13.55 -17.34 3.94
C LYS A 108 13.86 -16.70 5.29
N LEU A 109 15.09 -16.21 5.46
CA LEU A 109 15.51 -15.57 6.73
C LEU A 109 14.71 -14.28 6.96
N TYR A 110 14.59 -13.44 5.93
CA TYR A 110 13.84 -12.20 6.03
C TYR A 110 12.33 -12.44 6.24
N HIS A 111 11.77 -13.41 5.53
CA HIS A 111 10.37 -13.81 5.72
C HIS A 111 10.10 -14.26 7.16
N ARG A 112 11.00 -15.06 7.75
CA ARG A 112 10.90 -15.46 9.18
C ARG A 112 10.90 -14.24 10.11
N LEU A 113 11.72 -13.23 9.82
CA LEU A 113 11.74 -11.98 10.58
C LEU A 113 10.38 -11.27 10.50
N LEU A 114 9.79 -11.16 9.31
CA LEU A 114 8.48 -10.52 9.13
C LEU A 114 7.36 -11.31 9.82
N VAL A 115 7.37 -12.63 9.70
CA VAL A 115 6.40 -13.49 10.40
C VAL A 115 6.54 -13.34 11.92
N TRP A 116 7.76 -13.34 12.44
CA TRP A 116 8.00 -13.11 13.86
C TRP A 116 7.51 -11.73 14.30
N ASP A 117 7.75 -10.70 13.50
CA ASP A 117 7.25 -9.35 13.77
C ASP A 117 5.71 -9.33 13.84
N ILE A 118 5.03 -9.89 12.84
CA ILE A 118 3.56 -9.94 12.79
C ILE A 118 2.99 -10.72 13.98
N MET A 119 3.56 -11.87 14.29
CA MET A 119 3.03 -12.78 15.32
C MET A 119 3.32 -12.33 16.75
N LYS A 120 4.47 -11.72 16.99
CA LYS A 120 4.91 -11.35 18.34
C LYS A 120 4.85 -9.84 18.60
N GLY A 121 4.91 -9.00 17.56
CA GLY A 121 4.86 -7.54 17.67
C GLY A 121 5.91 -6.96 18.63
N PRO A 122 7.20 -7.37 18.54
CA PRO A 122 8.19 -6.95 19.52
C PRO A 122 8.43 -5.43 19.48
N LYS A 123 8.78 -4.84 20.61
CA LYS A 123 9.01 -3.39 20.71
C LYS A 123 10.11 -2.90 19.76
N THR A 124 11.11 -3.74 19.50
CA THR A 124 12.24 -3.44 18.60
C THR A 124 11.79 -3.21 17.16
N THR A 125 10.98 -4.12 16.61
CA THR A 125 10.47 -3.99 15.24
C THR A 125 9.42 -2.89 15.13
N ARG A 126 8.59 -2.68 16.15
CA ARG A 126 7.67 -1.54 16.22
C ARG A 126 8.41 -0.20 16.19
N TYR A 127 9.54 -0.10 16.88
CA TYR A 127 10.38 1.10 16.83
C TYR A 127 11.02 1.25 15.44
N ALA A 128 11.57 0.15 14.89
CA ALA A 128 12.12 0.14 13.54
C ALA A 128 11.07 0.56 12.50
N GLU A 129 9.85 0.01 12.57
CA GLU A 129 8.73 0.40 11.71
C GLU A 129 8.42 1.90 11.83
N LYS A 130 8.38 2.45 13.03
CA LYS A 130 8.11 3.88 13.26
C LYS A 130 9.15 4.79 12.60
N VAL A 131 10.42 4.37 12.58
CA VAL A 131 11.52 5.11 11.94
C VAL A 131 11.56 4.87 10.43
N LEU A 132 11.38 3.63 9.98
CA LEU A 132 11.53 3.25 8.59
C LEU A 132 10.30 3.57 7.73
N SER A 133 9.10 3.53 8.30
CA SER A 133 7.87 3.77 7.53
C SER A 133 7.81 5.15 6.88
N PRO A 134 8.21 6.26 7.50
CA PRO A 134 8.30 7.55 6.82
C PRO A 134 9.28 7.57 5.64
N LEU A 135 10.38 6.80 5.74
CA LEU A 135 11.44 6.75 4.73
C LEU A 135 11.10 5.81 3.58
N MET A 136 10.77 4.56 3.91
CA MET A 136 10.60 3.47 2.95
C MET A 136 9.34 2.62 3.19
N GLY A 137 8.32 3.14 3.88
CA GLY A 137 7.06 2.42 4.08
C GLY A 137 6.49 1.93 2.75
N LYS A 138 6.16 0.65 2.66
CA LYS A 138 5.63 0.02 1.44
C LYS A 138 4.27 0.57 1.07
N SER A 139 3.43 0.84 2.06
CA SER A 139 2.05 1.25 1.86
C SER A 139 1.82 2.71 2.24
N LEU A 140 0.98 3.39 1.46
CA LEU A 140 0.38 4.69 1.78
C LEU A 140 -1.05 4.45 2.23
N ILE A 141 -1.36 4.88 3.44
CA ILE A 141 -2.71 4.85 4.00
C ILE A 141 -3.28 6.27 3.95
N ILE A 142 -4.48 6.42 3.39
CA ILE A 142 -5.21 7.68 3.29
C ILE A 142 -6.52 7.54 4.05
N TYR A 143 -6.78 8.48 4.95
CA TYR A 143 -8.03 8.57 5.70
C TYR A 143 -8.95 9.60 5.08
N LEU A 144 -10.22 9.23 4.94
CA LEU A 144 -11.24 10.04 4.30
C LEU A 144 -12.51 10.09 5.15
N ARG A 145 -13.27 11.16 4.98
CA ARG A 145 -14.59 11.32 5.57
C ARG A 145 -15.57 11.79 4.50
N LYS A 146 -16.78 11.25 4.52
CA LYS A 146 -17.90 11.76 3.73
C LYS A 146 -18.55 12.91 4.49
N PRO A 147 -18.79 14.08 3.87
CA PRO A 147 -19.53 15.16 4.51
C PRO A 147 -20.91 14.71 4.97
N GLU A 148 -21.44 15.36 6.02
CA GLU A 148 -22.76 15.00 6.58
C GLU A 148 -23.92 15.41 5.66
N ASN A 149 -23.69 16.41 4.80
CA ASN A 149 -24.70 17.02 3.91
C ASN A 149 -24.55 16.56 2.43
N SER A 150 -23.98 15.41 2.18
CA SER A 150 -23.78 14.87 0.82
C SER A 150 -24.63 13.67 0.52
#